data_b2ac6452da2e11f066da129f8b57be04
#
_entry.id   b2ac6452da2e11f066da129f8b57be04
#
_cell.length_a   1.000
_cell.length_b   1.000
_cell.length_c   1.000
_cell.angle_alpha   90.00
_cell.angle_beta   90.00
_cell.angle_gamma   90.00
#
_symmetry.space_group_name_H-M   'P 1'
#
loop_
_entity.id
_entity.type
_entity.pdbx_description
1 polymer ?
#
loop_
_entity_poly.entity_id
_entity_poly.type
_entity_poly.pdbx_seq_one_letter_code
_entity_poly.pdbx_strand_id
1 'polypeptide(L)'
;MKKIVVTGGGTGGHLFAAIAAGEELMRLGFDVHLITDLRCKNYLSPGLKLTTHIVDFRIYGGLIGKITGALKLLKATAKSIIALRDIKPDMVIGFGGYPSFPILLGALATFTPIVVHEQNCFLGKTNAFFARFAKIIALSYPETKNINLANPKIVITGS
;
A
#
# COMPACT_ATOMS: atom_id res chain seq x y z
N MET A 1 -21.16 5.87 1.96
CA MET A 1 -20.38 4.80 1.32
C MET A 1 -19.03 4.74 2.01
N LYS A 2 -18.53 3.56 2.41
CA LYS A 2 -17.21 3.45 3.04
C LYS A 2 -16.11 3.69 2.01
N LYS A 3 -15.07 4.43 2.42
CA LYS A 3 -13.94 4.77 1.58
C LYS A 3 -12.74 3.89 1.88
N ILE A 4 -12.11 3.36 0.85
CA ILE A 4 -10.93 2.52 0.97
C ILE A 4 -9.81 3.09 0.10
N VAL A 5 -8.62 3.20 0.68
CA VAL A 5 -7.41 3.49 -0.09
C VAL A 5 -6.67 2.17 -0.32
N VAL A 6 -6.33 1.88 -1.57
CA VAL A 6 -5.41 0.80 -1.93
C VAL A 6 -4.07 1.41 -2.36
N THR A 7 -2.96 0.80 -1.96
CA THR A 7 -1.62 1.29 -2.32
C THR A 7 -0.67 0.15 -2.61
N GLY A 8 0.02 0.26 -3.71
CA GLY A 8 1.05 -0.66 -4.17
C GLY A 8 1.90 0.00 -5.25
N GLY A 9 3.12 -0.45 -5.43
CA GLY A 9 3.96 0.16 -6.45
C GLY A 9 5.39 -0.37 -6.44
N GLY A 10 6.24 0.25 -7.26
CA GLY A 10 7.63 -0.17 -7.43
C GLY A 10 7.82 -1.31 -8.43
N THR A 11 6.88 -2.24 -8.50
CA THR A 11 6.81 -3.32 -9.50
C THR A 11 5.38 -3.51 -9.96
N GLY A 12 5.21 -4.09 -11.15
CA GLY A 12 3.88 -4.42 -11.69
C GLY A 12 3.09 -5.35 -10.76
N GLY A 13 3.74 -6.33 -10.13
CA GLY A 13 3.07 -7.29 -9.26
C GLY A 13 2.34 -6.65 -8.08
N HIS A 14 2.95 -5.66 -7.42
CA HIS A 14 2.29 -4.93 -6.33
C HIS A 14 1.19 -3.98 -6.84
N LEU A 15 1.42 -3.33 -7.98
CA LEU A 15 0.47 -2.38 -8.54
C LEU A 15 -0.78 -3.09 -9.07
N PHE A 16 -0.61 -4.13 -9.88
CA PHE A 16 -1.75 -4.84 -10.48
C PHE A 16 -2.59 -5.56 -9.44
N ALA A 17 -1.98 -6.11 -8.39
CA ALA A 17 -2.72 -6.66 -7.26
C ALA A 17 -3.56 -5.59 -6.54
N ALA A 18 -3.00 -4.39 -6.33
CA ALA A 18 -3.74 -3.27 -5.74
C ALA A 18 -4.89 -2.80 -6.65
N ILE A 19 -4.68 -2.75 -7.96
CA ILE A 19 -5.71 -2.38 -8.93
C ILE A 19 -6.83 -3.43 -8.94
N ALA A 20 -6.51 -4.71 -9.08
CA ALA A 20 -7.50 -5.78 -9.14
C ALA A 20 -8.38 -5.83 -7.88
N ALA A 21 -7.75 -5.74 -6.70
CA ALA A 21 -8.49 -5.66 -5.44
C ALA A 21 -9.34 -4.38 -5.35
N GLY A 22 -8.81 -3.25 -5.83
CA GLY A 22 -9.53 -1.98 -5.85
C GLY A 22 -10.77 -2.02 -6.74
N GLU A 23 -10.67 -2.60 -7.94
CA GLU A 23 -11.79 -2.76 -8.86
C GLU A 23 -12.86 -3.69 -8.27
N GLU A 24 -12.47 -4.78 -7.62
CA GLU A 24 -13.41 -5.68 -6.96
C GLU A 24 -14.11 -5.00 -5.77
N LEU A 25 -13.38 -4.23 -4.96
CA LEU A 25 -13.97 -3.45 -3.88
C LEU A 25 -14.97 -2.41 -4.41
N MET A 26 -14.68 -1.76 -5.55
CA MET A 26 -15.65 -0.87 -6.21
C MET A 26 -16.91 -1.64 -6.66
N ARG A 27 -16.74 -2.84 -7.22
CA ARG A 27 -17.87 -3.70 -7.60
C ARG A 27 -18.76 -4.05 -6.41
N LEU A 28 -18.14 -4.18 -5.22
CA LEU A 28 -18.83 -4.41 -3.94
C LEU A 28 -19.45 -3.14 -3.33
N GLY A 29 -19.37 -1.99 -3.99
CA GLY A 29 -20.01 -0.73 -3.58
C GLY A 29 -19.19 0.14 -2.64
N PHE A 30 -17.85 -0.05 -2.58
CA PHE A 30 -16.96 0.85 -1.85
C PHE A 30 -16.50 2.02 -2.74
N ASP A 31 -16.21 3.16 -2.14
CA ASP A 31 -15.51 4.28 -2.78
C ASP A 31 -14.01 4.03 -2.66
N VAL A 32 -13.35 3.73 -3.78
CA VAL A 32 -11.96 3.26 -3.76
C VAL A 32 -11.01 4.23 -4.44
N HIS A 33 -9.95 4.60 -3.73
CA HIS A 33 -8.86 5.42 -4.21
C HIS A 33 -7.57 4.63 -4.30
N LEU A 34 -6.85 4.75 -5.41
CA LEU A 34 -5.51 4.21 -5.57
C LEU A 34 -4.48 5.30 -5.27
N ILE A 35 -3.55 5.05 -4.34
CA ILE A 35 -2.38 5.92 -4.14
C ILE A 35 -1.13 5.13 -4.54
N THR A 36 -0.39 5.65 -5.52
CA THR A 36 0.81 4.99 -6.05
C THR A 36 1.90 5.99 -6.43
N ASP A 37 3.03 5.53 -6.93
CA ASP A 37 4.16 6.39 -7.33
C ASP A 37 4.11 6.77 -8.82
N LEU A 38 4.91 7.78 -9.19
CA LEU A 38 4.93 8.32 -10.55
C LEU A 38 5.34 7.29 -11.61
N ARG A 39 6.18 6.29 -11.26
CA ARG A 39 6.60 5.24 -12.21
C ARG A 39 5.45 4.34 -12.61
N CYS A 40 4.49 4.16 -11.71
CA CYS A 40 3.31 3.37 -11.96
C CYS A 40 2.32 4.05 -12.91
N LYS A 41 2.45 5.37 -13.13
CA LYS A 41 1.56 6.13 -14.00
C LYS A 41 1.45 5.53 -15.42
N ASN A 42 2.56 5.03 -15.96
CA ASN A 42 2.60 4.44 -17.30
C ASN A 42 1.90 3.07 -17.39
N TYR A 43 1.60 2.44 -16.27
CA TYR A 43 0.88 1.16 -16.19
C TYR A 43 -0.62 1.36 -15.90
N LEU A 44 -1.06 2.60 -15.66
CA LEU A 44 -2.47 2.90 -15.43
C LEU A 44 -3.17 2.97 -16.78
N SER A 45 -4.12 2.07 -16.99
CA SER A 45 -4.95 2.07 -18.21
C SER A 45 -5.83 3.33 -18.26
N PRO A 46 -6.05 3.92 -19.44
CA PRO A 46 -7.05 5.00 -19.59
C PRO A 46 -8.46 4.62 -19.16
N GLY A 47 -8.77 3.32 -19.11
CA GLY A 47 -10.04 2.77 -18.65
C GLY A 47 -10.14 2.48 -17.15
N LEU A 48 -9.08 2.75 -16.38
CA LEU A 48 -9.08 2.52 -14.94
C LEU A 48 -10.12 3.39 -14.24
N LYS A 49 -11.07 2.78 -13.56
CA LYS A 49 -12.17 3.48 -12.87
C LYS A 49 -11.80 4.00 -11.48
N LEU A 50 -10.65 3.57 -10.93
CA LEU A 50 -10.19 4.00 -9.61
C LEU A 50 -9.73 5.45 -9.63
N THR A 51 -10.19 6.26 -8.67
CA THR A 51 -9.63 7.60 -8.45
C THR A 51 -8.17 7.47 -8.02
N THR A 52 -7.25 7.97 -8.85
CA THR A 52 -5.81 7.75 -8.64
C THR A 52 -5.12 9.01 -8.16
N HIS A 53 -4.31 8.86 -7.11
CA HIS A 53 -3.44 9.89 -6.56
C HIS A 53 -1.97 9.48 -6.69
N ILE A 54 -1.10 10.43 -7.05
CA ILE A 54 0.33 10.17 -7.21
C ILE A 54 1.11 10.80 -6.05
N VAL A 55 1.78 9.95 -5.28
CA VAL A 55 2.74 10.34 -4.24
C VAL A 55 4.11 9.81 -4.64
N ASP A 56 4.92 10.67 -5.26
CA ASP A 56 6.24 10.26 -5.74
C ASP A 56 7.21 10.08 -4.56
N PHE A 57 7.75 8.87 -4.47
CA PHE A 57 8.77 8.50 -3.49
C PHE A 57 9.83 7.62 -4.15
N ARG A 58 11.07 8.13 -4.22
CA ARG A 58 12.21 7.42 -4.79
C ARG A 58 13.39 7.48 -3.85
N ILE A 59 13.98 6.30 -3.59
CA ILE A 59 15.23 6.17 -2.85
C ILE A 59 16.35 5.93 -3.87
N TYR A 60 17.43 6.71 -3.76
CA TYR A 60 18.66 6.49 -4.52
C TYR A 60 19.71 5.87 -3.62
N GLY A 61 20.61 5.05 -4.18
CA GLY A 61 21.69 4.41 -3.43
C GLY A 61 22.80 5.39 -2.99
N GLY A 62 23.72 4.90 -2.13
CA GLY A 62 24.86 5.64 -1.62
C GLY A 62 24.59 6.43 -0.34
N LEU A 63 25.66 7.01 0.24
CA LEU A 63 25.60 7.74 1.53
C LEU A 63 24.73 9.00 1.41
N ILE A 64 24.92 9.78 0.34
CA ILE A 64 24.12 10.96 0.02
C ILE A 64 22.66 10.56 -0.20
N GLY A 65 22.42 9.42 -0.85
CA GLY A 65 21.09 8.86 -1.07
C GLY A 65 20.35 8.48 0.22
N LYS A 66 21.06 8.11 1.29
CA LYS A 66 20.45 7.83 2.60
C LYS A 66 19.91 9.09 3.26
N ILE A 67 20.70 10.19 3.28
CA ILE A 67 20.28 11.47 3.88
C ILE A 67 19.15 12.10 3.07
N THR A 68 19.30 12.18 1.74
CA THR A 68 18.26 12.70 0.86
C THR A 68 17.02 11.81 0.85
N GLY A 69 17.18 10.49 1.07
CA GLY A 69 16.12 9.52 1.20
C GLY A 69 15.21 9.75 2.41
N ALA A 70 15.80 10.10 3.56
CA ALA A 70 15.03 10.42 4.76
C ALA A 70 14.18 11.69 4.57
N LEU A 71 14.74 12.76 3.98
CA LEU A 71 14.01 13.98 3.66
C LEU A 71 12.89 13.73 2.64
N LYS A 72 13.16 12.90 1.61
CA LYS A 72 12.16 12.50 0.61
C LYS A 72 11.04 11.67 1.25
N LEU A 73 11.38 10.74 2.14
CA LEU A 73 10.40 9.97 2.89
C LEU A 73 9.50 10.87 3.73
N LEU A 74 10.09 11.81 4.47
CA LEU A 74 9.34 12.78 5.28
C LEU A 74 8.37 13.60 4.41
N LYS A 75 8.87 14.12 3.28
CA LYS A 75 8.05 14.88 2.32
C LYS A 75 6.93 14.04 1.70
N ALA A 76 7.21 12.79 1.31
CA ALA A 76 6.21 11.88 0.76
C ALA A 76 5.18 11.48 1.82
N THR A 77 5.61 11.24 3.06
CA THR A 77 4.69 10.96 4.18
C THR A 77 3.79 12.16 4.48
N ALA A 78 4.32 13.39 4.48
CA ALA A 78 3.50 14.59 4.66
C ALA A 78 2.44 14.74 3.55
N LYS A 79 2.82 14.49 2.29
CA LYS A 79 1.86 14.46 1.16
C LYS A 79 0.80 13.37 1.33
N SER A 80 1.21 12.19 1.82
CA SER A 80 0.29 11.09 2.10
C SER A 80 -0.70 11.44 3.20
N ILE A 81 -0.24 12.10 4.28
CA ILE A 81 -1.11 12.59 5.35
C ILE A 81 -2.16 13.56 4.81
N ILE A 82 -1.75 14.51 3.97
CA ILE A 82 -2.68 15.48 3.35
C ILE A 82 -3.71 14.72 2.52
N ALA A 83 -3.29 13.85 1.60
CA ALA A 83 -4.19 13.07 0.76
C ALA A 83 -5.17 12.22 1.59
N LEU A 84 -4.69 11.55 2.65
CA LEU A 84 -5.53 10.73 3.51
C LEU A 84 -6.52 11.58 4.34
N ARG A 85 -6.14 12.79 4.76
CA ARG A 85 -7.05 13.72 5.44
C ARG A 85 -8.15 14.26 4.52
N ASP A 86 -7.83 14.45 3.23
CA ASP A 86 -8.80 14.91 2.23
C ASP A 86 -9.75 13.76 1.84
N ILE A 87 -9.23 12.56 1.61
CA ILE A 87 -10.03 11.37 1.27
C ILE A 87 -10.87 10.91 2.47
N LYS A 88 -10.30 10.93 3.67
CA LYS A 88 -10.87 10.40 4.93
C LYS A 88 -11.27 8.93 4.80
N PRO A 89 -10.33 8.03 4.45
CA PRO A 89 -10.65 6.64 4.25
C PRO A 89 -10.92 5.92 5.58
N ASP A 90 -11.83 4.96 5.55
CA ASP A 90 -12.10 4.04 6.66
C ASP A 90 -10.98 3.03 6.85
N MET A 91 -10.18 2.79 5.78
CA MET A 91 -9.10 1.80 5.76
C MET A 91 -8.10 2.08 4.66
N VAL A 92 -6.83 1.71 4.90
CA VAL A 92 -5.77 1.66 3.90
C VAL A 92 -5.29 0.21 3.74
N ILE A 93 -5.29 -0.31 2.50
CA ILE A 93 -4.78 -1.63 2.17
C ILE A 93 -3.45 -1.48 1.43
N GLY A 94 -2.36 -1.96 2.02
CA GLY A 94 -1.02 -1.94 1.44
C GLY A 94 -0.70 -3.27 0.76
N PHE A 95 -0.38 -3.22 -0.53
CA PHE A 95 0.04 -4.38 -1.33
C PHE A 95 1.57 -4.55 -1.40
N GLY A 96 2.30 -3.69 -0.69
CA GLY A 96 3.75 -3.74 -0.64
C GLY A 96 4.45 -2.89 -1.70
N GLY A 97 5.75 -3.14 -1.83
CA GLY A 97 6.64 -2.25 -2.55
C GLY A 97 7.03 -1.01 -1.73
N TYR A 98 8.24 -0.51 -1.94
CA TYR A 98 8.70 0.65 -1.16
C TYR A 98 7.90 1.95 -1.39
N PRO A 99 7.22 2.18 -2.54
CA PRO A 99 6.38 3.37 -2.72
C PRO A 99 5.15 3.40 -1.81
N SER A 100 4.65 2.26 -1.34
CA SER A 100 3.53 2.23 -0.39
C SER A 100 3.96 2.61 1.04
N PHE A 101 5.27 2.62 1.34
CA PHE A 101 5.79 2.90 2.67
C PHE A 101 5.35 4.26 3.22
N PRO A 102 5.52 5.41 2.51
CA PRO A 102 5.08 6.71 3.01
C PRO A 102 3.56 6.81 3.17
N ILE A 103 2.79 6.07 2.36
CA ILE A 103 1.32 6.06 2.46
C ILE A 103 0.89 5.33 3.73
N LEU A 104 1.48 4.19 4.02
CA LEU A 104 1.21 3.43 5.23
C LEU A 104 1.69 4.16 6.49
N LEU A 105 2.83 4.89 6.43
CA LEU A 105 3.22 5.81 7.52
C LEU A 105 2.19 6.94 7.71
N GLY A 106 1.69 7.50 6.62
CA GLY A 106 0.62 8.48 6.67
C GLY A 106 -0.66 7.94 7.31
N ALA A 107 -1.01 6.69 6.99
CA ALA A 107 -2.16 6.00 7.62
C ALA A 107 -1.98 5.84 9.13
N LEU A 108 -0.77 5.48 9.60
CA LEU A 108 -0.47 5.44 11.04
C LEU A 108 -0.60 6.83 11.68
N ALA A 109 -0.06 7.86 11.04
CA ALA A 109 -0.10 9.23 11.55
C ALA A 109 -1.52 9.82 11.58
N THR A 110 -2.43 9.33 10.74
CA THR A 110 -3.85 9.72 10.71
C THR A 110 -4.76 8.76 11.49
N PHE A 111 -4.18 7.77 12.17
CA PHE A 111 -4.91 6.72 12.90
C PHE A 111 -5.88 5.92 11.99
N THR A 112 -5.62 5.92 10.69
CA THR A 112 -6.42 5.14 9.74
C THR A 112 -6.05 3.65 9.84
N PRO A 113 -7.03 2.75 9.98
CA PRO A 113 -6.77 1.31 10.03
C PRO A 113 -6.01 0.80 8.82
N ILE A 114 -5.01 -0.06 9.04
CA ILE A 114 -4.18 -0.66 8.00
C ILE A 114 -4.49 -2.15 7.86
N VAL A 115 -4.60 -2.59 6.61
CA VAL A 115 -4.47 -3.98 6.20
C VAL A 115 -3.23 -4.10 5.32
N VAL A 116 -2.43 -5.13 5.49
CA VAL A 116 -1.36 -5.48 4.55
C VAL A 116 -1.76 -6.73 3.78
N HIS A 117 -1.54 -6.72 2.48
CA HIS A 117 -1.75 -7.87 1.61
C HIS A 117 -0.43 -8.29 0.99
N GLU A 118 -0.09 -9.59 1.10
CA GLU A 118 1.08 -10.16 0.46
C GLU A 118 0.65 -11.17 -0.61
N GLN A 119 1.01 -10.87 -1.84
CA GLN A 119 0.69 -11.68 -3.01
C GLN A 119 1.79 -12.67 -3.38
N ASN A 120 2.92 -12.69 -2.66
CA ASN A 120 4.05 -13.57 -2.90
C ASN A 120 4.20 -14.59 -1.76
N CYS A 121 4.95 -15.68 -2.03
CA CYS A 121 5.32 -16.66 -1.02
C CYS A 121 6.35 -16.14 0.01
N PHE A 122 6.76 -14.88 -0.08
CA PHE A 122 7.65 -14.21 0.87
C PHE A 122 7.06 -12.88 1.29
N LEU A 123 6.94 -12.64 2.59
CA LEU A 123 6.53 -11.34 3.10
C LEU A 123 7.58 -10.28 2.78
N GLY A 124 7.22 -9.34 1.92
CA GLY A 124 8.10 -8.23 1.51
C GLY A 124 8.44 -7.30 2.67
N LYS A 125 9.60 -6.62 2.60
CA LYS A 125 10.12 -5.77 3.68
C LYS A 125 9.12 -4.69 4.15
N THR A 126 8.42 -4.06 3.24
CA THR A 126 7.40 -3.05 3.57
C THR A 126 6.25 -3.70 4.33
N ASN A 127 5.70 -4.79 3.83
CA ASN A 127 4.61 -5.53 4.49
C ASN A 127 5.05 -6.07 5.85
N ALA A 128 6.28 -6.61 5.97
CA ALA A 128 6.83 -7.08 7.24
C ALA A 128 6.93 -5.97 8.29
N PHE A 129 7.33 -4.76 7.88
CA PHE A 129 7.39 -3.62 8.79
C PHE A 129 5.99 -3.24 9.28
N PHE A 130 5.00 -3.15 8.38
CA PHE A 130 3.65 -2.69 8.73
C PHE A 130 2.75 -3.80 9.29
N ALA A 131 3.07 -5.08 9.16
CA ALA A 131 2.32 -6.20 9.72
C ALA A 131 2.09 -6.07 11.23
N ARG A 132 3.05 -5.50 11.98
CA ARG A 132 2.93 -5.25 13.42
C ARG A 132 1.80 -4.28 13.77
N PHE A 133 1.53 -3.32 12.90
CA PHE A 133 0.52 -2.27 13.07
C PHE A 133 -0.80 -2.60 12.37
N ALA A 134 -0.80 -3.55 11.44
CA ALA A 134 -1.98 -3.94 10.68
C ALA A 134 -3.04 -4.59 11.57
N LYS A 135 -4.30 -4.35 11.24
CA LYS A 135 -5.45 -5.07 11.81
C LYS A 135 -5.56 -6.47 11.23
N ILE A 136 -5.28 -6.62 9.94
CA ILE A 136 -5.32 -7.87 9.20
C ILE A 136 -4.08 -7.97 8.35
N ILE A 137 -3.54 -9.19 8.24
CA ILE A 137 -2.46 -9.56 7.35
C ILE A 137 -3.05 -10.59 6.38
N ALA A 138 -3.41 -10.13 5.19
CA ALA A 138 -3.95 -10.98 4.14
C ALA A 138 -2.81 -11.62 3.37
N LEU A 139 -2.80 -12.92 3.24
CA LEU A 139 -1.78 -13.67 2.51
C LEU A 139 -2.43 -14.45 1.37
N SER A 140 -1.85 -14.38 0.18
CA SER A 140 -2.27 -15.23 -0.94
C SER A 140 -1.91 -16.70 -0.73
N TYR A 141 -0.83 -16.98 -0.01
CA TYR A 141 -0.32 -18.34 0.19
C TYR A 141 -0.22 -18.69 1.67
N PRO A 142 -0.73 -19.85 2.09
CA PRO A 142 -0.69 -20.29 3.49
C PRO A 142 0.75 -20.57 3.98
N GLU A 143 1.68 -20.89 3.08
CA GLU A 143 3.09 -21.16 3.37
C GLU A 143 4.01 -19.94 3.21
N THR A 144 3.44 -18.72 3.23
CA THR A 144 4.22 -17.48 3.11
C THR A 144 5.35 -17.45 4.15
N LYS A 145 6.58 -17.24 3.67
CA LYS A 145 7.78 -17.16 4.50
C LYS A 145 7.99 -15.76 5.09
N ASN A 146 8.90 -15.67 6.08
CA ASN A 146 9.25 -14.45 6.80
C ASN A 146 8.10 -13.84 7.64
N ILE A 147 7.17 -14.68 8.08
CA ILE A 147 6.11 -14.32 9.02
C ILE A 147 5.83 -15.51 9.95
N ASN A 148 5.47 -15.22 11.19
CA ASN A 148 4.95 -16.26 12.08
C ASN A 148 3.49 -16.55 11.69
N LEU A 149 3.27 -17.70 11.07
CA LEU A 149 1.94 -18.12 10.58
C LEU A 149 0.92 -18.37 11.70
N ALA A 150 1.35 -18.49 12.95
CA ALA A 150 0.46 -18.57 14.12
C ALA A 150 -0.12 -17.21 14.54
N ASN A 151 0.25 -16.11 13.84
CA ASN A 151 -0.25 -14.78 14.16
C ASN A 151 -1.78 -14.71 13.89
N PRO A 152 -2.61 -14.39 14.90
CA PRO A 152 -4.07 -14.39 14.76
C PRO A 152 -4.63 -13.32 13.81
N LYS A 153 -3.80 -12.38 13.37
CA LYS A 153 -4.18 -11.37 12.38
C LYS A 153 -4.13 -11.90 10.94
N ILE A 154 -3.59 -13.11 10.72
CA ILE A 154 -3.43 -13.66 9.38
C ILE A 154 -4.76 -14.22 8.87
N VAL A 155 -5.05 -13.86 7.62
CA VAL A 155 -6.16 -14.39 6.84
C VAL A 155 -5.61 -14.85 5.50
N ILE A 156 -5.89 -16.08 5.10
CA ILE A 156 -5.54 -16.59 3.78
C ILE A 156 -6.66 -16.19 2.81
N THR A 157 -6.31 -15.40 1.80
CA THR A 157 -7.29 -14.85 0.84
C THR A 157 -7.20 -15.50 -0.54
N GLY A 158 -6.13 -16.24 -0.83
CA GLY A 158 -5.86 -16.69 -2.20
C GLY A 158 -5.25 -15.58 -3.06
N SER A 159 -5.04 -15.89 -4.32
CA SER A 159 -4.48 -14.99 -5.35
C SER A 159 -5.51 -14.67 -6.43
#